data_59dafb4ad33b37d56224e00490433116
#
_entry.id   59dafb4ad33b37d56224e00490433116
#
_cell.length_a   1.000
_cell.length_b   1.000
_cell.length_c   1.000
_cell.angle_alpha   90.00
_cell.angle_beta   90.00
_cell.angle_gamma   90.00
#
_symmetry.space_group_name_H-M   'P 1'
#
loop_
_entity.id
_entity.type
_entity.pdbx_description
1 polymer ?
#
loop_
_entity_poly.entity_id
_entity_poly.type
_entity_poly.pdbx_seq_one_letter_code
_entity_poly.pdbx_strand_id
1 'polypeptide(L)'
;MGIKKKLGMGIASAVLGASLIGGGTFAYFSDKEVTNNTFAAGTLDLSVDPTTIIDVDNIKPGDTMTRDFQLINNGSLDIKTVKLLTDYKVIDAKGDNKEDFGKHIRVNFFWNWDKLSEPIFSTTLADLKAMSPDAVEESIFAGWFAENGGLQHGDSDYLWVQYEFVDNGQDQNQFQGDKLELKWTFEAEQTEGEEK
;
A
#
# COMPACT_ATOMS: atom_id res chain seq x y z
N MET A 1 60.08 -4.18 -12.33
CA MET A 1 58.78 -3.47 -12.43
C MET A 1 58.98 -2.07 -11.85
N GLY A 2 58.92 -1.02 -12.68
CA GLY A 2 59.34 0.33 -12.30
C GLY A 2 58.33 0.99 -11.31
N ILE A 3 58.87 1.83 -10.43
CA ILE A 3 58.15 2.59 -9.40
C ILE A 3 56.90 3.32 -9.98
N LYS A 4 57.00 3.82 -11.20
CA LYS A 4 55.88 4.47 -11.91
C LYS A 4 54.67 3.56 -12.13
N LYS A 5 54.87 2.26 -12.36
CA LYS A 5 53.80 1.27 -12.54
C LYS A 5 53.13 0.89 -11.21
N LYS A 6 53.89 0.86 -10.13
CA LYS A 6 53.36 0.63 -8.75
C LYS A 6 52.57 1.83 -8.23
N LEU A 7 53.01 3.07 -8.59
CA LEU A 7 52.31 4.29 -8.21
C LEU A 7 50.98 4.41 -8.96
N GLY A 8 50.96 4.08 -10.28
CA GLY A 8 49.71 4.11 -11.09
C GLY A 8 48.66 3.10 -10.61
N MET A 9 49.07 1.90 -10.18
CA MET A 9 48.15 0.91 -9.60
C MET A 9 47.64 1.31 -8.22
N GLY A 10 48.44 2.01 -7.39
CA GLY A 10 48.02 2.52 -6.10
C GLY A 10 46.96 3.64 -6.21
N ILE A 11 47.11 4.53 -7.21
CA ILE A 11 46.14 5.61 -7.46
C ILE A 11 44.83 5.04 -8.02
N ALA A 12 44.89 4.04 -8.93
CA ALA A 12 43.69 3.40 -9.47
C ALA A 12 42.87 2.67 -8.39
N SER A 13 43.52 1.99 -7.45
CA SER A 13 42.84 1.34 -6.34
C SER A 13 42.26 2.33 -5.31
N ALA A 14 42.92 3.48 -5.10
CA ALA A 14 42.40 4.52 -4.22
C ALA A 14 41.16 5.23 -4.81
N VAL A 15 41.16 5.46 -6.13
CA VAL A 15 39.99 6.05 -6.84
C VAL A 15 38.83 5.08 -6.83
N LEU A 16 39.05 3.78 -7.03
CA LEU A 16 37.99 2.76 -6.94
C LEU A 16 37.47 2.61 -5.50
N GLY A 17 38.35 2.68 -4.48
CA GLY A 17 37.92 2.66 -3.10
C GLY A 17 37.12 3.90 -2.69
N ALA A 18 37.52 5.09 -3.15
CA ALA A 18 36.81 6.33 -2.86
C ALA A 18 35.44 6.43 -3.60
N SER A 19 35.31 5.84 -4.79
CA SER A 19 34.03 5.79 -5.50
C SER A 19 33.01 4.84 -4.83
N LEU A 20 33.47 3.85 -4.08
CA LEU A 20 32.62 2.96 -3.29
C LEU A 20 32.18 3.59 -1.95
N ILE A 21 32.96 4.54 -1.41
CA ILE A 21 32.64 5.25 -0.17
C ILE A 21 31.76 6.49 -0.43
N GLY A 22 31.90 7.11 -1.64
CA GLY A 22 31.13 8.30 -2.03
C GLY A 22 29.73 8.00 -2.59
N GLY A 23 29.46 6.76 -2.97
CA GLY A 23 28.12 6.27 -3.29
C GLY A 23 27.48 5.72 -2.03
N GLY A 24 26.96 6.60 -1.16
CA GLY A 24 26.08 6.17 -0.10
C GLY A 24 24.95 5.36 -0.72
N THR A 25 25.08 4.04 -0.70
CA THR A 25 23.96 3.16 -0.98
C THR A 25 22.95 3.36 0.14
N PHE A 26 22.06 4.30 -0.04
CA PHE A 26 20.79 4.27 0.66
C PHE A 26 20.08 3.00 0.16
N ALA A 27 20.32 1.89 0.82
CA ALA A 27 19.55 0.69 0.62
C ALA A 27 18.18 0.97 1.26
N TYR A 28 17.29 1.55 0.48
CA TYR A 28 15.87 1.56 0.79
C TYR A 28 15.39 0.11 0.67
N PHE A 29 15.10 -0.50 1.82
CA PHE A 29 14.37 -1.76 1.83
C PHE A 29 12.89 -1.43 1.72
N SER A 30 12.30 -1.79 0.59
CA SER A 30 10.87 -1.77 0.34
C SER A 30 10.42 -3.21 0.19
N ASP A 31 9.44 -3.63 0.99
CA ASP A 31 8.83 -4.95 0.86
C ASP A 31 7.51 -4.84 0.09
N LYS A 32 7.40 -5.67 -0.95
CA LYS A 32 6.16 -5.86 -1.73
C LYS A 32 5.59 -7.21 -1.35
N GLU A 33 4.52 -7.24 -0.60
CA GLU A 33 3.80 -8.50 -0.45
C GLU A 33 3.05 -8.86 -1.75
N VAL A 34 3.78 -9.59 -2.60
CA VAL A 34 3.23 -10.56 -3.53
C VAL A 34 3.71 -11.90 -3.00
N THR A 35 2.88 -12.55 -2.17
CA THR A 35 3.08 -13.86 -1.55
C THR A 35 4.36 -14.62 -1.94
N ASN A 36 5.35 -14.63 -1.06
CA ASN A 36 6.52 -15.47 -0.83
C ASN A 36 7.80 -14.68 -0.71
N ASN A 37 8.43 -14.63 0.52
CA ASN A 37 9.90 -14.54 0.57
C ASN A 37 10.53 -14.59 1.95
N THR A 38 11.79 -15.04 1.97
CA THR A 38 12.71 -15.21 3.10
C THR A 38 13.90 -14.27 2.95
N PHE A 39 14.27 -13.48 3.99
CA PHE A 39 15.52 -12.68 3.98
C PHE A 39 16.22 -12.60 5.36
N ALA A 40 17.54 -12.30 5.32
CA ALA A 40 18.39 -12.12 6.50
C ALA A 40 19.20 -10.82 6.37
N ALA A 41 19.12 -9.99 7.38
CA ALA A 41 19.72 -8.73 7.77
C ALA A 41 18.69 -7.60 7.82
N GLY A 42 18.06 -7.38 8.98
CA GLY A 42 17.05 -6.33 9.22
C GLY A 42 15.89 -6.45 8.23
N THR A 43 14.93 -7.32 8.50
CA THR A 43 13.83 -7.59 7.56
C THR A 43 12.67 -6.68 7.84
N LEU A 44 12.19 -5.99 6.80
CA LEU A 44 10.81 -5.53 6.73
C LEU A 44 9.95 -6.74 6.33
N ASP A 45 8.95 -7.05 7.11
CA ASP A 45 7.97 -8.09 6.81
C ASP A 45 6.60 -7.59 7.25
N LEU A 46 5.89 -6.98 6.31
CA LEU A 46 4.50 -6.58 6.48
C LEU A 46 3.61 -7.71 5.98
N SER A 47 2.78 -8.26 6.84
CA SER A 47 1.66 -9.11 6.44
C SER A 47 0.34 -8.40 6.64
N VAL A 48 -0.61 -8.70 5.78
CA VAL A 48 -1.97 -8.14 5.82
C VAL A 48 -2.97 -9.29 5.82
N ASP A 49 -3.89 -9.29 6.78
CA ASP A 49 -4.95 -10.28 6.87
C ASP A 49 -6.33 -9.58 6.86
N PRO A 50 -7.26 -9.95 6.00
CA PRO A 50 -7.15 -10.97 4.96
C PRO A 50 -6.33 -10.50 3.74
N THR A 51 -5.58 -11.41 3.13
CA THR A 51 -4.85 -11.19 1.86
C THR A 51 -5.79 -11.22 0.63
N THR A 52 -7.08 -11.27 0.84
CA THR A 52 -8.06 -11.69 -0.16
C THR A 52 -8.57 -10.51 -0.97
N ILE A 53 -8.67 -10.74 -2.28
CA ILE A 53 -9.45 -9.95 -3.22
C ILE A 53 -10.88 -9.83 -2.69
N ILE A 54 -11.37 -8.61 -2.52
CA ILE A 54 -12.76 -8.38 -2.15
C ILE A 54 -13.59 -8.61 -3.40
N ASP A 55 -14.39 -9.66 -3.35
CA ASP A 55 -15.34 -10.01 -4.38
C ASP A 55 -16.68 -9.37 -4.03
N VAL A 56 -17.11 -8.41 -4.84
CA VAL A 56 -18.36 -7.69 -4.64
C VAL A 56 -19.32 -8.15 -5.73
N ASP A 57 -20.17 -9.09 -5.39
CA ASP A 57 -21.26 -9.56 -6.25
C ASP A 57 -22.62 -9.33 -5.57
N ASN A 58 -23.66 -9.22 -6.35
CA ASN A 58 -25.05 -9.11 -5.88
C ASN A 58 -25.35 -7.93 -4.95
N ILE A 59 -24.58 -6.84 -5.00
CA ILE A 59 -24.90 -5.61 -4.30
C ILE A 59 -25.85 -4.73 -5.12
N LYS A 60 -26.65 -3.94 -4.44
CA LYS A 60 -27.54 -2.95 -5.03
C LYS A 60 -27.21 -1.55 -4.53
N PRO A 61 -27.63 -0.49 -5.23
CA PRO A 61 -27.45 0.88 -4.75
C PRO A 61 -27.95 1.04 -3.30
N GLY A 62 -27.14 1.67 -2.46
CA GLY A 62 -27.36 1.86 -1.03
C GLY A 62 -26.80 0.74 -0.15
N ASP A 63 -26.33 -0.36 -0.68
CA ASP A 63 -25.70 -1.41 0.11
C ASP A 63 -24.30 -1.00 0.56
N THR A 64 -23.95 -1.40 1.79
CA THR A 64 -22.62 -1.19 2.37
C THR A 64 -22.02 -2.51 2.83
N MET A 65 -20.69 -2.60 2.77
CA MET A 65 -19.93 -3.74 3.26
C MET A 65 -18.69 -3.25 3.99
N THR A 66 -18.50 -3.66 5.23
CA THR A 66 -17.33 -3.30 6.03
C THR A 66 -16.39 -4.49 6.13
N ARG A 67 -15.10 -4.24 6.03
CA ARG A 67 -14.00 -5.18 6.21
C ARG A 67 -12.94 -4.56 7.11
N ASP A 68 -12.25 -5.39 7.86
CA ASP A 68 -11.06 -5.04 8.61
C ASP A 68 -9.83 -5.70 7.98
N PHE A 69 -8.74 -4.98 7.98
CA PHE A 69 -7.43 -5.45 7.54
C PHE A 69 -6.48 -5.29 8.71
N GLN A 70 -5.91 -6.37 9.17
CA GLN A 70 -4.87 -6.32 10.17
C GLN A 70 -3.52 -6.17 9.47
N LEU A 71 -2.83 -5.05 9.75
CA LEU A 71 -1.45 -4.82 9.34
C LEU A 71 -0.54 -5.36 10.44
N ILE A 72 0.37 -6.27 10.11
CA ILE A 72 1.23 -6.94 11.07
C ILE A 72 2.69 -6.74 10.64
N ASN A 73 3.51 -6.20 11.53
CA ASN A 73 4.96 -6.11 11.31
C ASN A 73 5.66 -7.33 11.93
N ASN A 74 5.94 -8.34 11.12
CA ASN A 74 6.70 -9.53 11.52
C ASN A 74 8.22 -9.35 11.33
N GLY A 75 8.65 -8.21 10.78
CA GLY A 75 10.05 -7.90 10.56
C GLY A 75 10.80 -7.58 11.83
N SER A 76 12.06 -7.25 11.73
CA SER A 76 12.92 -6.82 12.85
C SER A 76 13.14 -5.31 12.88
N LEU A 77 12.56 -4.57 11.92
CA LEU A 77 12.65 -3.13 11.79
C LEU A 77 11.26 -2.50 11.89
N ASP A 78 11.19 -1.29 12.42
CA ASP A 78 9.94 -0.52 12.47
C ASP A 78 9.54 -0.05 11.06
N ILE A 79 8.26 -0.16 10.75
CA ILE A 79 7.65 0.35 9.52
C ILE A 79 7.22 1.78 9.78
N LYS A 80 7.76 2.72 9.00
CA LYS A 80 7.44 4.14 9.09
C LYS A 80 6.21 4.51 8.27
N THR A 81 6.13 3.96 7.07
CA THR A 81 5.04 4.25 6.13
C THR A 81 4.53 2.98 5.48
N VAL A 82 3.25 2.99 5.13
CA VAL A 82 2.60 1.95 4.34
C VAL A 82 1.93 2.61 3.15
N LYS A 83 2.28 2.17 1.96
CA LYS A 83 1.66 2.59 0.71
C LYS A 83 0.62 1.57 0.30
N LEU A 84 -0.50 2.01 -0.25
CA LEU A 84 -1.57 1.18 -0.76
C LEU A 84 -1.74 1.41 -2.25
N LEU A 85 -1.53 0.35 -3.03
CA LEU A 85 -1.83 0.34 -4.45
C LEU A 85 -3.15 -0.37 -4.68
N THR A 86 -4.03 0.27 -5.43
CA THR A 86 -5.35 -0.24 -5.75
C THR A 86 -5.43 -0.64 -7.22
N ASP A 87 -5.89 -1.85 -7.48
CA ASP A 87 -6.33 -2.30 -8.80
C ASP A 87 -7.66 -3.03 -8.69
N TYR A 88 -8.50 -2.93 -9.70
CA TYR A 88 -9.74 -3.68 -9.77
C TYR A 88 -10.13 -3.98 -11.20
N LYS A 89 -10.95 -5.02 -11.34
CA LYS A 89 -11.55 -5.45 -12.58
C LYS A 89 -13.07 -5.52 -12.42
N VAL A 90 -13.79 -4.95 -13.37
CA VAL A 90 -15.24 -5.11 -13.48
C VAL A 90 -15.55 -6.22 -14.49
N ILE A 91 -16.43 -7.11 -14.10
CA ILE A 91 -17.00 -8.16 -14.95
C ILE A 91 -18.43 -7.72 -15.24
N ASP A 92 -18.63 -7.10 -16.39
CA ASP A 92 -19.92 -6.65 -16.88
C ASP A 92 -20.73 -7.87 -17.34
N ALA A 93 -21.77 -8.21 -16.58
CA ALA A 93 -22.56 -9.43 -16.81
C ALA A 93 -23.41 -9.37 -18.09
N LYS A 94 -23.80 -8.16 -18.50
CA LYS A 94 -24.70 -7.95 -19.64
C LYS A 94 -24.00 -7.30 -20.83
N GLY A 95 -22.81 -6.75 -20.62
CA GLY A 95 -22.09 -5.97 -21.63
C GLY A 95 -22.74 -4.62 -21.92
N ASP A 96 -23.49 -4.05 -20.96
CA ASP A 96 -24.27 -2.82 -21.15
C ASP A 96 -23.78 -1.63 -20.31
N ASN A 97 -22.65 -1.76 -19.59
CA ASN A 97 -22.06 -0.67 -18.83
C ASN A 97 -21.65 0.49 -19.74
N LYS A 98 -22.12 1.68 -19.41
CA LYS A 98 -21.77 2.94 -20.09
C LYS A 98 -20.65 3.69 -19.40
N GLU A 99 -20.38 3.34 -18.16
CA GLU A 99 -19.36 3.94 -17.31
C GLU A 99 -18.75 2.92 -16.36
N ASP A 100 -17.65 3.30 -15.73
CA ASP A 100 -16.91 2.44 -14.82
C ASP A 100 -17.65 2.25 -13.50
N PHE A 101 -17.96 1.01 -13.15
CA PHE A 101 -18.61 0.66 -11.89
C PHE A 101 -17.84 1.16 -10.66
N GLY A 102 -16.50 1.21 -10.73
CA GLY A 102 -15.66 1.73 -9.64
C GLY A 102 -15.94 3.19 -9.27
N LYS A 103 -16.55 4.00 -10.14
CA LYS A 103 -16.98 5.37 -9.83
C LYS A 103 -18.22 5.41 -8.93
N HIS A 104 -18.96 4.33 -8.85
CA HIS A 104 -20.15 4.20 -8.03
C HIS A 104 -19.90 3.47 -6.72
N ILE A 105 -18.69 2.96 -6.52
CA ILE A 105 -18.25 2.34 -5.26
C ILE A 105 -17.46 3.37 -4.47
N ARG A 106 -18.03 3.84 -3.35
CA ARG A 106 -17.33 4.67 -2.36
C ARG A 106 -16.53 3.79 -1.44
N VAL A 107 -15.33 4.22 -1.11
CA VAL A 107 -14.42 3.56 -0.16
C VAL A 107 -14.16 4.54 0.98
N ASN A 108 -14.57 4.16 2.18
CA ASN A 108 -14.39 4.92 3.41
C ASN A 108 -13.37 4.19 4.28
N PHE A 109 -12.34 4.89 4.74
CA PHE A 109 -11.28 4.36 5.59
C PHE A 109 -11.44 4.85 7.03
N PHE A 110 -11.19 3.97 7.99
CA PHE A 110 -11.31 4.24 9.42
C PHE A 110 -10.19 3.55 10.19
N TRP A 111 -9.71 4.17 11.27
CA TRP A 111 -8.76 3.55 12.20
C TRP A 111 -9.44 2.96 13.43
N ASN A 112 -10.68 3.34 13.70
CA ASN A 112 -11.40 2.90 14.88
C ASN A 112 -12.77 2.33 14.50
N TRP A 113 -13.07 1.16 14.99
CA TRP A 113 -14.35 0.50 14.81
C TRP A 113 -15.54 1.32 15.35
N ASP A 114 -15.36 2.03 16.46
CA ASP A 114 -16.41 2.80 17.13
C ASP A 114 -16.71 4.16 16.44
N LYS A 115 -15.96 4.51 15.40
CA LYS A 115 -16.10 5.78 14.66
C LYS A 115 -16.40 5.59 13.17
N LEU A 116 -17.17 4.56 12.82
CA LEU A 116 -17.53 4.29 11.41
C LEU A 116 -18.43 5.37 10.77
N SER A 117 -18.85 6.38 11.51
CA SER A 117 -19.56 7.56 10.99
C SER A 117 -18.63 8.70 10.54
N GLU A 118 -17.35 8.62 10.89
CA GLU A 118 -16.36 9.66 10.64
C GLU A 118 -15.13 9.05 9.92
N PRO A 119 -15.18 8.84 8.60
CA PRO A 119 -14.04 8.31 7.87
C PRO A 119 -12.86 9.29 7.92
N ILE A 120 -11.66 8.78 8.10
CA ILE A 120 -10.42 9.56 7.96
C ILE A 120 -10.18 9.97 6.52
N PHE A 121 -10.59 9.13 5.58
CA PHE A 121 -10.52 9.39 4.16
C PHE A 121 -11.68 8.70 3.43
N SER A 122 -12.25 9.38 2.43
CA SER A 122 -13.36 8.87 1.62
C SER A 122 -13.15 9.25 0.15
N THR A 123 -13.26 8.29 -0.74
CA THR A 123 -13.09 8.49 -2.18
C THR A 123 -13.87 7.43 -2.96
N THR A 124 -13.93 7.55 -4.30
CA THR A 124 -14.44 6.44 -5.12
C THR A 124 -13.32 5.42 -5.37
N LEU A 125 -13.69 4.17 -5.66
CA LEU A 125 -12.72 3.14 -6.01
C LEU A 125 -11.95 3.50 -7.29
N ALA A 126 -12.60 4.16 -8.24
CA ALA A 126 -11.96 4.65 -9.47
C ALA A 126 -10.92 5.73 -9.18
N ASP A 127 -11.24 6.69 -8.31
CA ASP A 127 -10.30 7.74 -7.92
C ASP A 127 -9.15 7.16 -7.09
N LEU A 128 -9.44 6.24 -6.17
CA LEU A 128 -8.41 5.56 -5.36
C LEU A 128 -7.39 4.82 -6.25
N LYS A 129 -7.87 4.14 -7.30
CA LYS A 129 -6.99 3.50 -8.30
C LYS A 129 -6.14 4.50 -9.07
N ALA A 130 -6.65 5.71 -9.31
CA ALA A 130 -5.95 6.77 -10.04
C ALA A 130 -4.96 7.56 -9.18
N MET A 131 -5.06 7.46 -7.85
CA MET A 131 -4.14 8.14 -6.92
C MET A 131 -2.75 7.51 -6.98
N SER A 132 -1.70 8.33 -6.80
CA SER A 132 -0.35 7.81 -6.56
C SER A 132 -0.27 7.13 -5.18
N PRO A 133 0.60 6.13 -5.00
CA PRO A 133 0.78 5.49 -3.70
C PRO A 133 1.15 6.46 -2.58
N ASP A 134 1.93 7.52 -2.89
CA ASP A 134 2.30 8.55 -1.92
C ASP A 134 1.09 9.41 -1.49
N ALA A 135 0.19 9.76 -2.42
CA ALA A 135 -1.02 10.50 -2.09
C ALA A 135 -1.99 9.66 -1.25
N VAL A 136 -2.05 8.35 -1.48
CA VAL A 136 -2.83 7.41 -0.64
C VAL A 136 -2.21 7.29 0.74
N GLU A 137 -0.89 7.16 0.83
CA GLU A 137 -0.14 7.13 2.09
C GLU A 137 -0.44 8.39 2.91
N GLU A 138 -0.28 9.57 2.32
CA GLU A 138 -0.54 10.85 2.99
C GLU A 138 -1.99 10.95 3.49
N SER A 139 -2.95 10.45 2.72
CA SER A 139 -4.38 10.57 3.05
C SER A 139 -4.85 9.59 4.12
N ILE A 140 -4.25 8.40 4.22
CA ILE A 140 -4.74 7.31 5.08
C ILE A 140 -3.76 7.03 6.22
N PHE A 141 -2.47 6.88 5.93
CA PHE A 141 -1.50 6.32 6.86
C PHE A 141 -0.65 7.38 7.58
N ALA A 142 -0.29 8.49 6.92
CA ALA A 142 0.68 9.44 7.45
C ALA A 142 0.25 10.04 8.80
N GLY A 143 -1.01 10.43 8.95
CA GLY A 143 -1.53 10.99 10.19
C GLY A 143 -1.47 10.00 11.34
N TRP A 144 -1.86 8.76 11.10
CA TRP A 144 -1.88 7.71 12.09
C TRP A 144 -0.46 7.26 12.49
N PHE A 145 0.43 7.06 11.51
CA PHE A 145 1.82 6.70 11.80
C PHE A 145 2.59 7.84 12.48
N ALA A 146 2.27 9.09 12.19
CA ALA A 146 2.88 10.23 12.89
C ALA A 146 2.53 10.26 14.37
N GLU A 147 1.29 9.91 14.76
CA GLU A 147 0.86 9.85 16.15
C GLU A 147 1.44 8.66 16.91
N ASN A 148 1.64 7.51 16.25
CA ASN A 148 2.06 6.25 16.85
C ASN A 148 3.54 5.91 16.61
N GLY A 149 4.27 6.72 15.84
CA GLY A 149 5.68 6.47 15.51
C GLY A 149 5.89 5.33 14.50
N GLY A 150 4.87 4.99 13.72
CA GLY A 150 4.87 3.87 12.79
C GLY A 150 4.38 2.56 13.41
N LEU A 151 4.44 1.47 12.66
CA LEU A 151 4.12 0.13 13.14
C LEU A 151 5.41 -0.54 13.63
N GLN A 152 5.56 -0.65 14.96
CA GLN A 152 6.78 -1.14 15.59
C GLN A 152 6.99 -2.63 15.30
N HIS A 153 8.22 -3.10 15.45
CA HIS A 153 8.56 -4.51 15.37
C HIS A 153 7.68 -5.37 16.30
N GLY A 154 7.01 -6.35 15.74
CA GLY A 154 6.13 -7.27 16.46
C GLY A 154 4.73 -6.74 16.76
N ASP A 155 4.43 -5.50 16.35
CA ASP A 155 3.11 -4.91 16.52
C ASP A 155 2.16 -5.20 15.35
N SER A 156 0.88 -5.01 15.63
CA SER A 156 -0.17 -5.07 14.62
C SER A 156 -1.22 -3.99 14.85
N ASP A 157 -1.87 -3.54 13.78
CA ASP A 157 -2.96 -2.60 13.83
C ASP A 157 -4.05 -2.90 12.80
N TYR A 158 -5.22 -2.28 12.97
CA TYR A 158 -6.39 -2.55 12.14
C TYR A 158 -6.76 -1.33 11.30
N LEU A 159 -6.87 -1.54 10.00
CA LEU A 159 -7.50 -0.62 9.06
C LEU A 159 -8.90 -1.10 8.75
N TRP A 160 -9.90 -0.32 9.12
CA TRP A 160 -11.30 -0.60 8.81
C TRP A 160 -11.68 0.08 7.50
N VAL A 161 -12.35 -0.65 6.62
CA VAL A 161 -12.75 -0.14 5.32
C VAL A 161 -14.21 -0.49 5.05
N GLN A 162 -14.99 0.52 4.71
CA GLN A 162 -16.36 0.34 4.28
C GLN A 162 -16.46 0.66 2.80
N TYR A 163 -17.04 -0.26 2.05
CA TYR A 163 -17.42 -0.10 0.66
C TYR A 163 -18.92 0.18 0.60
N GLU A 164 -19.30 1.17 -0.17
CA GLU A 164 -20.69 1.58 -0.38
C GLU A 164 -20.97 1.65 -1.87
N PHE A 165 -21.96 0.92 -2.34
CA PHE A 165 -22.52 1.18 -3.66
C PHE A 165 -23.45 2.39 -3.55
N VAL A 166 -22.97 3.55 -3.96
CA VAL A 166 -23.68 4.82 -3.78
C VAL A 166 -24.95 4.83 -4.62
N ASP A 167 -26.11 5.01 -3.95
CA ASP A 167 -27.34 5.34 -4.64
C ASP A 167 -27.29 6.82 -5.03
N ASN A 168 -27.15 7.09 -6.33
CA ASN A 168 -27.07 8.45 -6.86
C ASN A 168 -28.45 9.00 -7.32
N GLY A 169 -29.52 8.27 -7.06
CA GLY A 169 -30.89 8.63 -7.46
C GLY A 169 -31.15 8.55 -8.95
N GLN A 170 -30.24 7.98 -9.74
CA GLN A 170 -30.40 7.75 -11.17
C GLN A 170 -30.59 6.25 -11.46
N ASP A 171 -30.90 5.93 -12.73
CA ASP A 171 -30.96 4.53 -13.16
C ASP A 171 -29.55 3.91 -13.20
N GLN A 172 -29.30 2.95 -12.31
CA GLN A 172 -28.06 2.20 -12.18
C GLN A 172 -28.25 0.72 -12.58
N ASN A 173 -29.30 0.37 -13.31
CA ASN A 173 -29.60 -1.00 -13.72
C ASN A 173 -28.52 -1.62 -14.63
N GLN A 174 -27.66 -0.80 -15.25
CA GLN A 174 -26.51 -1.27 -16.03
C GLN A 174 -25.55 -2.11 -15.19
N PHE A 175 -25.43 -1.84 -13.88
CA PHE A 175 -24.54 -2.59 -12.97
C PHE A 175 -25.20 -3.82 -12.33
N GLN A 176 -26.44 -4.12 -12.69
CA GLN A 176 -27.16 -5.25 -12.09
C GLN A 176 -26.61 -6.59 -12.54
N GLY A 177 -26.07 -7.35 -11.59
CA GLY A 177 -25.45 -8.66 -11.81
C GLY A 177 -23.96 -8.57 -12.15
N ASP A 178 -23.40 -7.38 -12.16
CA ASP A 178 -21.97 -7.19 -12.34
C ASP A 178 -21.21 -7.63 -11.11
N LYS A 179 -19.95 -7.95 -11.35
CA LYS A 179 -18.98 -8.34 -10.34
C LYS A 179 -17.78 -7.41 -10.38
N LEU A 180 -17.30 -7.00 -9.21
CA LEU A 180 -16.08 -6.23 -9.08
C LEU A 180 -15.07 -7.04 -8.25
N GLU A 181 -13.92 -7.32 -8.85
CA GLU A 181 -12.78 -7.96 -8.22
C GLU A 181 -11.77 -6.88 -7.84
N LEU A 182 -11.62 -6.63 -6.55
CA LEU A 182 -10.67 -5.64 -6.01
C LEU A 182 -9.40 -6.33 -5.55
N LYS A 183 -8.26 -5.77 -5.93
CA LYS A 183 -6.93 -6.18 -5.48
C LYS A 183 -6.22 -4.98 -4.84
N TRP A 184 -5.76 -5.16 -3.61
CA TRP A 184 -4.87 -4.24 -2.94
C TRP A 184 -3.47 -4.83 -2.79
N THR A 185 -2.47 -3.96 -2.92
CA THR A 185 -1.08 -4.27 -2.63
C THR A 185 -0.58 -3.25 -1.61
N PHE A 186 -0.12 -3.73 -0.48
CA PHE A 186 0.49 -2.91 0.55
C PHE A 186 2.01 -2.96 0.40
N GLU A 187 2.67 -1.81 0.47
CA GLU A 187 4.12 -1.68 0.41
C GLU A 187 4.59 -0.95 1.67
N ALA A 188 5.47 -1.58 2.45
CA ALA A 188 6.03 -1.01 3.67
C ALA A 188 7.38 -0.36 3.40
N GLU A 189 7.65 0.78 4.04
CA GLU A 189 8.94 1.46 4.03
C GLU A 189 9.44 1.67 5.47
N GLN A 190 10.74 1.48 5.68
CA GLN A 190 11.38 1.69 6.96
C GLN A 190 11.70 3.18 7.21
N THR A 191 12.05 3.52 8.44
CA THR A 191 12.67 4.80 8.77
C THR A 191 14.03 4.92 8.08
N GLU A 192 14.41 6.15 7.71
CA GLU A 192 15.77 6.42 7.29
C GLU A 192 16.74 6.02 8.42
N GLY A 193 17.89 5.43 8.05
CA GLY A 193 18.91 5.06 9.01
C GLY A 193 19.46 6.30 9.71
N GLU A 194 19.60 6.25 11.04
CA GLU A 194 20.29 7.28 11.82
C GLU A 194 21.79 6.98 11.85
N GLU A 195 22.61 8.01 11.71
CA GLU A 195 24.04 7.93 11.95
C GLU A 195 24.27 7.73 13.47
N LYS A 196 24.87 6.58 13.85
CA LYS A 196 25.19 6.25 15.25
C LYS A 196 26.66 6.50 15.53
#